data_13182148ac79ef80f264facbff70473f
#
_entry.id   13182148ac79ef80f264facbff70473f
#
_cell.length_a   1.000
_cell.length_b   1.000
_cell.length_c   1.000
_cell.angle_alpha   90.00
_cell.angle_beta   90.00
_cell.angle_gamma   90.00
#
_symmetry.space_group_name_H-M   'P 1'
#
loop_
_entity.id
_entity.type
_entity.pdbx_description
1 polymer ?
#
loop_
_entity_poly.entity_id
_entity_poly.type
_entity_poly.pdbx_seq_one_letter_code
_entity_poly.pdbx_strand_id
1 'polypeptide(L)'
;RSTPSNSSAASDVYKRQDFNMANYDFPVDGVGPWDMGVGSYLSEGRATMDSGKDPRERLLSLFGRANYSYRDRYMVSASFRREGSSKFGANNRWGNFWALSGGWRISNETFLRDVRWVNDLKVRLGYGVTGNNGFGNGYTTRMYKANDMWPTNGIWQPGYGSVRNVNPDLKWEEKSELNFGLDFSLFDDRLWGKFDIYHRKVDDMLYEVNAPMPPMVHDTVMKNIGSLENKGWEFELGGDIVRSKNFRYTSSLRLSHNKSKIKRLGDDGYFLDQVTFPSPGNPGTAVRLQNDVEIGQFFVYKYAGLDEDGKWMIYDKNNEIVPAVDGTKSNLVAENKHFVGNAIPKVILSWDHTFRYKNWDLSVFLRSWLDYDVFSQVNMYYGLANDSQLNVLKSAYTRNRNIKDEKILCDYWIDDASFLKIDAINLGYTLDLKRWTRYIQSAKIYLTIRDVAVFTDYNGINPEVDINGLNPGFEYVNNTASMYPQTTRFTLGVQLTF
;
A
#
# COMPACT_ATOMS: atom_id res chain seq x y z
N ARG A 1 36.03 14.37 23.62
CA ARG A 1 36.01 15.70 22.97
C ARG A 1 35.10 15.58 21.75
N SER A 2 33.83 15.95 21.90
CA SER A 2 32.90 16.12 20.80
C SER A 2 33.22 17.44 20.11
N THR A 3 33.63 17.37 18.86
CA THR A 3 33.70 18.55 18.00
C THR A 3 32.30 19.11 17.79
N PRO A 4 32.07 20.42 17.95
CA PRO A 4 30.79 21.01 17.62
C PRO A 4 30.62 20.95 16.09
N SER A 5 29.66 20.22 15.63
CA SER A 5 29.24 20.24 14.22
C SER A 5 28.44 21.52 13.96
N ASN A 6 29.14 22.62 13.73
CA ASN A 6 28.56 23.77 13.07
C ASN A 6 28.46 23.45 11.57
N SER A 7 27.46 22.78 11.15
CA SER A 7 27.17 22.66 9.74
C SER A 7 25.91 23.47 9.39
N SER A 8 26.13 24.76 9.17
CA SER A 8 25.27 25.51 8.28
C SER A 8 25.70 25.20 6.86
N ALA A 9 25.32 24.06 6.33
CA ALA A 9 25.53 23.76 4.93
C ALA A 9 24.21 23.99 4.22
N ALA A 10 24.07 25.14 3.58
CA ALA A 10 23.14 25.27 2.47
C ALA A 10 23.84 24.59 1.29
N SER A 11 23.38 23.43 0.86
CA SER A 11 23.87 22.77 -0.34
C SER A 11 22.81 22.88 -1.43
N ASP A 12 23.13 23.63 -2.47
CA ASP A 12 22.37 23.61 -3.71
C ASP A 12 22.84 22.40 -4.51
N VAL A 13 21.95 21.44 -4.71
CA VAL A 13 22.25 20.30 -5.59
C VAL A 13 21.31 20.32 -6.78
N TYR A 14 21.91 20.38 -7.96
CA TYR A 14 21.23 20.26 -9.24
C TYR A 14 21.25 18.79 -9.66
N LYS A 15 20.05 18.21 -9.90
CA LYS A 15 19.90 16.86 -10.42
C LYS A 15 19.08 16.88 -11.69
N ARG A 16 19.69 16.42 -12.77
CA ARG A 16 19.00 16.11 -14.02
C ARG A 16 18.98 14.60 -14.21
N GLN A 17 17.80 14.05 -14.41
CA GLN A 17 17.63 12.64 -14.77
C GLN A 17 16.93 12.57 -16.12
N ASP A 18 17.61 11.99 -17.10
CA ASP A 18 17.03 11.63 -18.39
C ASP A 18 16.77 10.12 -18.36
N PHE A 19 15.52 9.72 -18.29
CA PHE A 19 15.14 8.33 -18.41
C PHE A 19 14.81 8.06 -19.87
N ASN A 20 15.67 7.31 -20.55
CA ASN A 20 15.35 6.70 -21.82
C ASN A 20 14.69 5.35 -21.53
N MET A 21 13.38 5.26 -21.62
CA MET A 21 12.76 3.95 -21.84
C MET A 21 13.07 3.57 -23.26
N ALA A 22 14.22 3.00 -23.43
CA ALA A 22 14.63 2.41 -24.66
C ALA A 22 13.85 1.19 -24.86
N ASN A 23 13.00 1.19 -25.85
CA ASN A 23 13.25 -0.01 -26.26
C ASN A 23 12.54 -0.70 -27.17
N TYR A 24 12.86 -1.00 -28.02
CA TYR A 24 12.74 -1.73 -29.25
C TYR A 24 13.01 -0.79 -30.41
N ASP A 25 14.22 -0.27 -30.45
CA ASP A 25 14.79 0.28 -31.69
C ASP A 25 14.97 -0.87 -32.67
N PHE A 26 13.95 -1.15 -33.45
CA PHE A 26 14.19 -1.80 -34.74
C PHE A 26 14.35 -0.67 -35.76
N PRO A 27 15.54 -0.46 -36.33
CA PRO A 27 15.71 0.52 -37.38
C PRO A 27 14.93 0.06 -38.60
N VAL A 28 13.91 0.81 -38.95
CA VAL A 28 13.24 0.69 -40.25
C VAL A 28 13.72 1.85 -41.08
N ASP A 29 14.63 1.57 -42.00
CA ASP A 29 15.11 2.58 -42.96
C ASP A 29 13.97 3.09 -43.80
N GLY A 30 13.77 4.44 -43.76
CA GLY A 30 12.91 5.16 -44.69
C GLY A 30 11.54 5.60 -44.15
N VAL A 31 11.25 5.49 -42.88
CA VAL A 31 10.02 6.07 -42.33
C VAL A 31 10.36 7.26 -41.45
N GLY A 32 9.76 8.41 -41.76
CA GLY A 32 9.99 9.75 -41.18
C GLY A 32 10.18 9.83 -39.66
N PRO A 33 9.99 10.96 -38.96
CA PRO A 33 10.45 11.25 -37.61
C PRO A 33 9.85 10.35 -36.48
N TRP A 34 9.18 9.29 -36.83
CA TRP A 34 8.55 8.30 -36.00
C TRP A 34 9.36 7.01 -36.08
N ASP A 35 10.09 6.63 -35.05
CA ASP A 35 10.66 5.30 -34.96
C ASP A 35 9.50 4.30 -34.79
N MET A 36 9.15 3.67 -35.89
CA MET A 36 8.14 2.60 -35.89
C MET A 36 8.85 1.24 -35.78
N GLY A 37 8.61 0.55 -34.68
CA GLY A 37 9.02 -0.85 -34.57
C GLY A 37 8.19 -1.74 -35.49
N VAL A 38 8.82 -2.60 -36.25
CA VAL A 38 8.14 -3.63 -37.05
C VAL A 38 8.04 -4.88 -36.22
N GLY A 39 6.88 -5.15 -35.64
CA GLY A 39 6.52 -6.46 -35.12
C GLY A 39 5.97 -7.31 -36.26
N SER A 40 6.77 -8.28 -36.78
CA SER A 40 6.27 -9.17 -37.80
C SER A 40 5.44 -10.29 -37.20
N TYR A 41 4.13 -10.16 -37.21
CA TYR A 41 3.24 -11.30 -37.18
C TYR A 41 2.85 -11.64 -38.62
N LEU A 42 3.51 -12.61 -39.20
CA LEU A 42 3.14 -13.23 -40.46
C LEU A 42 2.01 -14.27 -40.21
N SER A 43 0.88 -13.88 -39.65
CA SER A 43 -0.32 -14.65 -39.90
C SER A 43 -1.00 -14.08 -41.11
N GLU A 44 -1.11 -14.90 -42.14
CA GLU A 44 -1.74 -14.57 -43.43
C GLU A 44 -0.98 -13.56 -44.33
N GLY A 45 0.35 -13.48 -44.22
CA GLY A 45 1.14 -12.66 -45.14
C GLY A 45 1.01 -11.14 -44.97
N ARG A 46 0.61 -10.65 -43.78
CA ARG A 46 0.49 -9.22 -43.48
C ARG A 46 1.45 -8.79 -42.38
N ALA A 47 2.17 -7.71 -42.62
CA ALA A 47 3.01 -7.07 -41.60
C ALA A 47 2.16 -6.06 -40.80
N THR A 48 2.11 -6.19 -39.48
CA THR A 48 1.60 -5.17 -38.57
C THR A 48 2.77 -4.32 -38.08
N MET A 49 2.65 -2.99 -38.21
CA MET A 49 3.64 -2.06 -37.69
C MET A 49 3.14 -1.47 -36.37
N ASP A 50 3.93 -1.61 -35.32
CA ASP A 50 3.73 -0.92 -34.05
C ASP A 50 4.75 0.21 -33.93
N SER A 51 4.30 1.42 -33.59
CA SER A 51 5.20 2.52 -33.26
C SER A 51 5.63 2.40 -31.79
N GLY A 52 6.92 2.30 -31.56
CA GLY A 52 7.44 1.94 -30.24
C GLY A 52 8.40 2.93 -29.61
N LYS A 53 8.14 4.24 -29.68
CA LYS A 53 8.94 5.20 -28.91
C LYS A 53 8.10 5.87 -27.84
N ASP A 54 8.29 5.43 -26.58
CA ASP A 54 7.75 6.15 -25.43
C ASP A 54 8.39 7.55 -25.32
N PRO A 55 7.61 8.59 -25.00
CA PRO A 55 8.17 9.92 -24.80
C PRO A 55 9.20 9.86 -23.66
N ARG A 56 10.37 10.47 -23.92
CA ARG A 56 11.42 10.56 -22.90
C ARG A 56 10.93 11.30 -21.68
N GLU A 57 11.05 10.67 -20.52
CA GLU A 57 10.85 11.36 -19.27
C GLU A 57 12.07 12.20 -18.92
N ARG A 58 11.84 13.47 -18.59
CA ARG A 58 12.85 14.39 -18.10
C ARG A 58 12.40 14.96 -16.78
N LEU A 59 13.24 14.82 -15.77
CA LEU A 59 13.05 15.37 -14.45
C LEU A 59 14.19 16.33 -14.13
N LEU A 60 13.85 17.56 -13.76
CA LEU A 60 14.81 18.58 -13.33
C LEU A 60 14.44 19.03 -11.92
N SER A 61 15.37 18.92 -11.00
CA SER A 61 15.16 19.31 -9.61
C SER A 61 16.23 20.29 -9.15
N LEU A 62 15.80 21.38 -8.51
CA LEU A 62 16.63 22.30 -7.76
C LEU A 62 16.21 22.20 -6.29
N PHE A 63 17.15 21.99 -5.38
CA PHE A 63 16.80 21.91 -3.98
C PHE A 63 17.87 22.58 -3.10
N GLY A 64 17.40 23.12 -1.98
CA GLY A 64 18.24 23.67 -0.92
C GLY A 64 17.73 23.18 0.43
N ARG A 65 18.65 22.96 1.37
CA ARG A 65 18.34 22.61 2.75
C ARG A 65 19.24 23.37 3.71
N ALA A 66 18.64 23.92 4.76
CA ALA A 66 19.34 24.55 5.88
C ALA A 66 18.99 23.81 7.18
N ASN A 67 20.00 23.49 7.97
CA ASN A 67 19.83 22.93 9.29
C ASN A 67 20.54 23.85 10.30
N TYR A 68 19.85 24.19 11.36
CA TYR A 68 20.40 24.99 12.44
C TYR A 68 20.21 24.28 13.77
N SER A 69 21.23 24.24 14.57
CA SER A 69 21.18 23.70 15.93
C SER A 69 21.83 24.71 16.89
N TYR A 70 21.08 25.07 17.93
CA TYR A 70 21.57 25.98 18.95
C TYR A 70 21.73 25.24 20.28
N ARG A 71 22.95 25.17 20.78
CA ARG A 71 23.32 24.55 22.07
C ARG A 71 22.81 23.12 22.24
N ASP A 72 22.58 22.40 21.13
CA ASP A 72 21.99 21.07 21.13
C ASP A 72 20.63 21.00 21.85
N ARG A 73 19.90 22.13 21.89
CA ARG A 73 18.55 22.27 22.50
C ARG A 73 17.49 22.54 21.46
N TYR A 74 17.75 23.50 20.60
CA TYR A 74 16.81 23.93 19.57
C TYR A 74 17.36 23.58 18.21
N MET A 75 16.60 22.78 17.48
CA MET A 75 16.96 22.33 16.13
C MET A 75 15.90 22.80 15.15
N VAL A 76 16.30 23.37 14.05
CA VAL A 76 15.41 23.79 12.98
C VAL A 76 15.97 23.26 11.66
N SER A 77 15.14 22.67 10.84
CA SER A 77 15.46 22.25 9.48
C SER A 77 14.46 22.85 8.51
N ALA A 78 14.93 23.56 7.52
CA ALA A 78 14.11 24.07 6.42
C ALA A 78 14.64 23.50 5.10
N SER A 79 13.76 23.04 4.23
CA SER A 79 14.11 22.60 2.90
C SER A 79 13.12 23.13 1.86
N PHE A 80 13.65 23.40 0.69
CA PHE A 80 12.87 23.81 -0.48
C PHE A 80 13.35 23.03 -1.69
N ARG A 81 12.40 22.53 -2.49
CA ARG A 81 12.65 21.83 -3.74
C ARG A 81 11.71 22.35 -4.82
N ARG A 82 12.29 22.77 -5.94
CA ARG A 82 11.56 23.05 -7.16
C ARG A 82 11.84 21.95 -8.16
N GLU A 83 10.80 21.30 -8.63
CA GLU A 83 10.92 20.13 -9.49
C GLU A 83 10.06 20.28 -10.74
N GLY A 84 10.65 20.00 -11.89
CA GLY A 84 9.95 20.03 -13.17
C GLY A 84 9.99 18.68 -13.85
N SER A 85 8.83 18.15 -14.26
CA SER A 85 8.70 16.89 -14.98
C SER A 85 8.05 17.07 -16.33
N SER A 86 8.61 16.40 -17.35
CA SER A 86 8.05 16.43 -18.72
C SER A 86 6.76 15.60 -18.85
N LYS A 87 6.38 14.83 -17.83
CA LYS A 87 5.11 14.09 -17.80
C LYS A 87 3.89 14.99 -17.76
N PHE A 88 4.04 16.17 -17.17
CA PHE A 88 2.95 17.14 -17.03
C PHE A 88 2.81 18.07 -18.22
N GLY A 89 1.63 18.67 -18.35
CA GLY A 89 1.35 19.68 -19.37
C GLY A 89 2.27 20.90 -19.27
N ALA A 90 2.40 21.65 -20.36
CA ALA A 90 3.38 22.72 -20.47
C ALA A 90 3.31 23.77 -19.35
N ASN A 91 2.09 24.07 -18.86
CA ASN A 91 1.85 25.05 -17.81
C ASN A 91 2.01 24.50 -16.39
N ASN A 92 2.04 23.17 -16.22
CA ASN A 92 1.98 22.52 -14.91
C ASN A 92 3.22 21.66 -14.61
N ARG A 93 4.29 21.82 -15.41
CA ARG A 93 5.52 21.01 -15.28
C ARG A 93 6.21 21.18 -13.94
N TRP A 94 6.12 22.38 -13.35
CA TRP A 94 6.89 22.75 -12.18
C TRP A 94 6.05 22.69 -10.91
N GLY A 95 6.53 21.92 -9.91
CA GLY A 95 6.05 21.91 -8.54
C GLY A 95 7.05 22.57 -7.59
N ASN A 96 6.55 23.16 -6.51
CA ASN A 96 7.36 23.72 -5.43
C ASN A 96 7.02 23.00 -4.14
N PHE A 97 8.02 22.36 -3.56
CA PHE A 97 7.86 21.52 -2.37
C PHE A 97 8.76 22.04 -1.26
N TRP A 98 8.20 22.26 -0.10
CA TRP A 98 8.94 22.81 1.04
C TRP A 98 8.59 22.04 2.31
N ALA A 99 9.54 22.02 3.23
CA ALA A 99 9.32 21.46 4.55
C ALA A 99 10.06 22.29 5.61
N LEU A 100 9.41 22.44 6.75
CA LEU A 100 9.96 23.07 7.95
C LEU A 100 9.75 22.12 9.13
N SER A 101 10.81 21.87 9.89
CA SER A 101 10.70 21.10 11.13
C SER A 101 11.49 21.76 12.24
N GLY A 102 10.94 21.68 13.45
CA GLY A 102 11.54 22.11 14.69
C GLY A 102 11.69 20.97 15.67
N GLY A 103 12.75 20.96 16.43
CA GLY A 103 12.99 20.04 17.54
C GLY A 103 13.47 20.80 18.77
N TRP A 104 12.88 20.48 19.91
CA TRP A 104 13.30 20.99 21.21
C TRP A 104 13.72 19.83 22.10
N ARG A 105 15.03 19.76 22.39
CA ARG A 105 15.57 18.78 23.35
C ARG A 105 15.48 19.36 24.75
N ILE A 106 14.39 19.01 25.41
CA ILE A 106 14.02 19.54 26.74
C ILE A 106 15.00 19.04 27.80
N SER A 107 15.55 17.82 27.63
CA SER A 107 16.54 17.23 28.55
C SER A 107 17.81 18.08 28.70
N ASN A 108 18.14 18.91 27.68
CA ASN A 108 19.31 19.78 27.76
C ASN A 108 19.03 21.17 28.41
N GLU A 109 17.78 21.42 28.85
CA GLU A 109 17.44 22.63 29.55
C GLU A 109 17.93 22.63 31.01
N THR A 110 18.20 23.81 31.56
CA THR A 110 18.75 23.96 32.89
C THR A 110 17.87 23.36 33.98
N PHE A 111 16.55 23.36 33.79
CA PHE A 111 15.60 22.81 34.76
C PHE A 111 15.49 21.28 34.74
N LEU A 112 15.89 20.59 33.67
CA LEU A 112 15.93 19.12 33.58
C LEU A 112 17.35 18.53 33.64
N ARG A 113 18.39 19.34 33.51
CA ARG A 113 19.77 18.90 33.43
C ARG A 113 20.22 18.05 34.63
N ASP A 114 19.69 18.34 35.81
CA ASP A 114 20.07 17.66 37.04
C ASP A 114 19.11 16.50 37.39
N VAL A 115 18.13 16.23 36.56
CA VAL A 115 17.16 15.13 36.72
C VAL A 115 17.76 13.84 36.18
N ARG A 116 18.37 13.05 37.05
CA ARG A 116 19.17 11.86 36.70
C ARG A 116 18.43 10.74 35.96
N TRP A 117 17.12 10.65 36.15
CA TRP A 117 16.32 9.59 35.52
C TRP A 117 15.85 9.95 34.10
N VAL A 118 16.04 11.18 33.62
CA VAL A 118 15.75 11.62 32.25
C VAL A 118 17.06 11.72 31.49
N ASN A 119 17.30 10.81 30.55
CA ASN A 119 18.48 10.81 29.68
C ASN A 119 18.26 11.64 28.43
N ASP A 120 17.15 11.46 27.76
CA ASP A 120 16.74 12.30 26.63
C ASP A 120 15.22 12.54 26.68
N LEU A 121 14.82 13.76 26.35
CA LEU A 121 13.42 14.16 26.15
C LEU A 121 13.40 15.20 25.07
N LYS A 122 12.76 14.86 23.94
CA LYS A 122 12.75 15.70 22.74
C LYS A 122 11.33 15.76 22.17
N VAL A 123 10.87 16.99 21.94
CA VAL A 123 9.64 17.25 21.19
C VAL A 123 9.98 17.67 19.76
N ARG A 124 9.20 17.19 18.81
CA ARG A 124 9.36 17.48 17.38
C ARG A 124 8.03 17.98 16.81
N LEU A 125 8.11 18.96 15.92
CA LEU A 125 6.99 19.43 15.12
C LEU A 125 7.50 19.63 13.69
N GLY A 126 6.80 19.10 12.72
CA GLY A 126 7.16 19.21 11.32
C GLY A 126 5.94 19.43 10.44
N TYR A 127 6.11 20.28 9.43
CA TYR A 127 5.16 20.42 8.34
C TYR A 127 5.92 20.39 7.01
N GLY A 128 5.40 19.66 6.04
CA GLY A 128 6.03 19.58 4.73
C GLY A 128 5.04 19.26 3.62
N VAL A 129 5.40 19.68 2.43
CA VAL A 129 4.66 19.38 1.19
C VAL A 129 5.60 18.60 0.25
N THR A 130 5.09 17.52 -0.32
CA THR A 130 5.78 16.68 -1.30
C THR A 130 4.92 16.49 -2.52
N GLY A 131 5.55 16.40 -3.71
CA GLY A 131 4.86 16.12 -4.96
C GLY A 131 5.00 14.67 -5.40
N ASN A 132 3.99 14.16 -6.08
CA ASN A 132 3.98 12.86 -6.70
C ASN A 132 3.73 13.00 -8.22
N ASN A 133 4.55 12.30 -9.03
CA ASN A 133 4.42 12.16 -10.46
C ASN A 133 4.35 10.68 -10.89
N GLY A 134 3.87 9.81 -10.01
CA GLY A 134 3.89 8.35 -10.10
C GLY A 134 2.90 7.75 -11.11
N PHE A 135 2.69 8.37 -12.26
CA PHE A 135 1.92 7.83 -13.37
C PHE A 135 2.80 7.58 -14.60
N GLY A 136 2.30 6.77 -15.55
CA GLY A 136 3.02 6.43 -16.77
C GLY A 136 3.28 7.63 -17.69
N ASN A 137 4.09 7.43 -18.73
CA ASN A 137 4.36 8.44 -19.73
C ASN A 137 3.21 8.55 -20.73
N GLY A 138 3.12 9.68 -21.44
CA GLY A 138 2.23 9.87 -22.59
C GLY A 138 0.78 10.26 -22.27
N TYR A 139 0.44 10.59 -21.01
CA TYR A 139 -0.90 11.05 -20.66
C TYR A 139 -1.16 12.52 -21.04
N THR A 140 -0.10 13.29 -21.33
CA THR A 140 -0.18 14.68 -21.77
C THR A 140 0.19 14.85 -23.27
N THR A 141 0.62 13.77 -23.93
CA THR A 141 1.07 13.78 -25.31
C THR A 141 0.32 12.71 -26.10
N ARG A 142 -0.18 13.08 -27.28
CA ARG A 142 -0.87 12.12 -28.16
C ARG A 142 0.11 11.07 -28.66
N MET A 143 -0.25 9.82 -28.49
CA MET A 143 0.43 8.65 -29.01
C MET A 143 -0.52 7.88 -29.92
N TYR A 144 0.01 7.31 -31.00
CA TYR A 144 -0.76 6.55 -31.95
C TYR A 144 -0.13 5.16 -32.12
N LYS A 145 -0.98 4.16 -32.33
CA LYS A 145 -0.55 2.85 -32.77
C LYS A 145 -1.45 2.34 -33.90
N ALA A 146 -0.98 1.37 -34.67
CA ALA A 146 -1.82 0.65 -35.60
C ALA A 146 -2.85 -0.16 -34.80
N ASN A 147 -4.13 0.17 -34.92
CA ASN A 147 -5.20 -0.50 -34.17
C ASN A 147 -5.96 -1.46 -35.06
N ASP A 148 -6.61 -0.96 -36.09
CA ASP A 148 -7.54 -1.70 -36.92
C ASP A 148 -7.20 -1.58 -38.38
N MET A 149 -7.72 -2.49 -39.19
CA MET A 149 -7.61 -2.46 -40.63
C MET A 149 -8.84 -1.73 -41.21
N TRP A 150 -8.60 -0.77 -42.09
CA TRP A 150 -9.66 -0.04 -42.79
C TRP A 150 -9.67 -0.36 -44.29
N PRO A 151 -10.83 -0.63 -44.90
CA PRO A 151 -10.92 -0.82 -46.32
C PRO A 151 -10.80 0.51 -47.03
N THR A 152 -9.75 0.69 -47.83
CA THR A 152 -9.54 1.86 -48.70
C THR A 152 -9.39 1.36 -50.11
N ASN A 153 -10.29 1.73 -51.01
CA ASN A 153 -10.32 1.28 -52.41
C ASN A 153 -10.31 -0.25 -52.57
N GLY A 154 -11.02 -0.97 -51.69
CA GLY A 154 -11.08 -2.44 -51.70
C GLY A 154 -9.85 -3.16 -51.13
N ILE A 155 -8.86 -2.43 -50.63
CA ILE A 155 -7.65 -2.97 -49.99
C ILE A 155 -7.70 -2.61 -48.50
N TRP A 156 -7.48 -3.65 -47.62
CA TRP A 156 -7.36 -3.43 -46.19
C TRP A 156 -6.00 -2.78 -45.87
N GLN A 157 -6.06 -1.59 -45.28
CA GLN A 157 -4.89 -0.86 -44.83
C GLN A 157 -4.89 -0.65 -43.31
N PRO A 158 -3.72 -0.63 -42.64
CA PRO A 158 -3.63 -0.36 -41.21
C PRO A 158 -4.10 1.06 -40.92
N GLY A 159 -5.05 1.18 -40.00
CA GLY A 159 -5.48 2.47 -39.44
C GLY A 159 -4.68 2.79 -38.16
N TYR A 160 -4.42 4.06 -37.95
CA TYR A 160 -3.73 4.53 -36.74
C TYR A 160 -4.73 5.20 -35.83
N GLY A 161 -4.88 4.65 -34.60
CA GLY A 161 -5.71 5.19 -33.55
C GLY A 161 -4.89 5.75 -32.40
N SER A 162 -5.48 6.67 -31.64
CA SER A 162 -4.90 7.13 -30.37
C SER A 162 -4.76 5.96 -29.39
N VAL A 163 -3.67 5.91 -28.64
CA VAL A 163 -3.45 4.86 -27.62
C VAL A 163 -4.29 5.11 -26.37
N ARG A 164 -4.58 6.38 -26.08
CA ARG A 164 -5.34 6.82 -24.89
C ARG A 164 -5.87 8.24 -25.08
N ASN A 165 -6.81 8.63 -24.23
CA ASN A 165 -7.17 10.05 -24.10
C ASN A 165 -6.03 10.80 -23.42
N VAL A 166 -5.74 12.01 -23.91
CA VAL A 166 -4.71 12.89 -23.33
C VAL A 166 -5.34 13.99 -22.51
N ASN A 167 -4.66 14.36 -21.43
CA ASN A 167 -5.02 15.52 -20.61
C ASN A 167 -3.82 16.45 -20.47
N PRO A 168 -3.78 17.57 -21.22
CA PRO A 168 -2.68 18.53 -21.18
C PRO A 168 -2.62 19.34 -19.88
N ASP A 169 -3.68 19.30 -19.06
CA ASP A 169 -3.80 20.08 -17.83
C ASP A 169 -3.35 19.31 -16.58
N LEU A 170 -2.81 18.09 -16.76
CA LEU A 170 -2.26 17.31 -15.65
C LEU A 170 -1.19 18.08 -14.89
N LYS A 171 -1.31 18.08 -13.58
CA LYS A 171 -0.39 18.70 -12.62
C LYS A 171 0.04 17.75 -11.51
N TRP A 172 1.01 18.17 -10.72
CA TRP A 172 1.51 17.42 -9.58
C TRP A 172 0.40 17.13 -8.57
N GLU A 173 0.35 15.89 -8.12
CA GLU A 173 -0.37 15.52 -6.91
C GLU A 173 0.44 16.00 -5.71
N GLU A 174 -0.18 16.74 -4.79
CA GLU A 174 0.48 17.32 -3.63
C GLU A 174 0.05 16.60 -2.34
N LYS A 175 1.05 16.17 -1.57
CA LYS A 175 0.85 15.60 -0.25
C LYS A 175 1.43 16.54 0.79
N SER A 176 0.58 17.09 1.66
CA SER A 176 0.95 17.85 2.85
C SER A 176 0.85 16.99 4.10
N GLU A 177 1.78 17.17 5.05
CA GLU A 177 1.82 16.42 6.30
C GLU A 177 2.19 17.34 7.46
N LEU A 178 1.38 17.32 8.51
CA LEU A 178 1.70 17.85 9.83
C LEU A 178 2.00 16.69 10.75
N ASN A 179 3.18 16.70 11.37
CA ASN A 179 3.61 15.66 12.31
C ASN A 179 4.04 16.31 13.63
N PHE A 180 3.56 15.77 14.74
CA PHE A 180 4.04 16.04 16.09
C PHE A 180 4.64 14.77 16.66
N GLY A 181 5.84 14.86 17.23
CA GLY A 181 6.55 13.72 17.80
C GLY A 181 7.15 14.01 19.18
N LEU A 182 7.19 12.97 20.00
CA LEU A 182 7.86 12.94 21.29
C LEU A 182 8.81 11.76 21.33
N ASP A 183 10.10 12.03 21.59
CA ASP A 183 11.11 11.00 21.83
C ASP A 183 11.57 11.08 23.29
N PHE A 184 11.71 9.96 23.97
CA PHE A 184 12.22 9.92 25.33
C PHE A 184 13.15 8.73 25.57
N SER A 185 14.11 8.93 26.47
CA SER A 185 14.95 7.88 27.06
C SER A 185 15.15 8.17 28.54
N LEU A 186 14.92 7.16 29.37
CA LEU A 186 14.83 7.27 30.82
C LEU A 186 15.66 6.17 31.51
N PHE A 187 16.06 6.42 32.75
CA PHE A 187 16.70 5.44 33.63
C PHE A 187 17.99 4.83 33.07
N ASP A 188 18.95 5.67 32.69
CA ASP A 188 20.21 5.26 32.02
C ASP A 188 19.94 4.46 30.73
N ASP A 189 19.04 4.99 29.89
CA ASP A 189 18.60 4.40 28.62
C ASP A 189 17.98 3.00 28.78
N ARG A 190 17.45 2.68 29.96
CA ARG A 190 16.76 1.41 30.19
C ARG A 190 15.34 1.38 29.66
N LEU A 191 14.71 2.52 29.57
CA LEU A 191 13.37 2.70 29.01
C LEU A 191 13.42 3.79 27.94
N TRP A 192 13.01 3.48 26.73
CA TRP A 192 12.93 4.45 25.64
C TRP A 192 11.61 4.32 24.89
N GLY A 193 11.21 5.39 24.24
CA GLY A 193 10.01 5.36 23.43
C GLY A 193 9.89 6.54 22.49
N LYS A 194 8.96 6.40 21.57
CA LYS A 194 8.56 7.43 20.60
C LYS A 194 7.06 7.44 20.50
N PHE A 195 6.53 8.62 20.34
CA PHE A 195 5.13 8.83 20.01
C PHE A 195 5.04 9.84 18.89
N ASP A 196 4.40 9.48 17.81
CA ASP A 196 4.13 10.36 16.67
C ASP A 196 2.62 10.38 16.41
N ILE A 197 2.09 11.57 16.14
CA ILE A 197 0.74 11.80 15.63
C ILE A 197 0.84 12.63 14.37
N TYR A 198 0.13 12.23 13.33
CA TYR A 198 0.20 12.89 12.05
C TYR A 198 -1.16 13.10 11.41
N HIS A 199 -1.20 14.15 10.61
CA HIS A 199 -2.30 14.46 9.73
C HIS A 199 -1.74 14.73 8.33
N ARG A 200 -2.13 13.90 7.38
CA ARG A 200 -1.72 13.96 5.97
C ARG A 200 -2.92 14.31 5.12
N LYS A 201 -2.71 15.13 4.12
CA LYS A 201 -3.69 15.45 3.09
C LYS A 201 -3.05 15.29 1.74
N VAL A 202 -3.73 14.59 0.84
CA VAL A 202 -3.37 14.49 -0.57
C VAL A 202 -4.38 15.33 -1.33
N ASP A 203 -3.91 16.31 -2.06
CA ASP A 203 -4.72 17.14 -2.96
C ASP A 203 -4.33 16.85 -4.41
N ASP A 204 -5.28 17.08 -5.31
CA ASP A 204 -5.07 16.89 -6.75
C ASP A 204 -4.62 15.46 -7.10
N MET A 205 -5.21 14.47 -6.44
CA MET A 205 -4.91 13.06 -6.62
C MET A 205 -5.00 12.65 -8.09
N LEU A 206 -3.94 12.04 -8.60
CA LEU A 206 -3.85 11.55 -9.96
C LEU A 206 -4.56 10.20 -10.08
N TYR A 207 -5.64 10.16 -10.85
CA TYR A 207 -6.44 8.97 -11.03
C TYR A 207 -6.99 8.84 -12.44
N GLU A 208 -7.06 7.60 -12.94
CA GLU A 208 -7.67 7.30 -14.23
C GLU A 208 -9.18 7.11 -14.05
N VAL A 209 -9.98 7.94 -14.68
CA VAL A 209 -11.43 7.97 -14.54
C VAL A 209 -12.11 7.61 -15.85
N ASN A 210 -13.33 7.08 -15.75
CA ASN A 210 -14.15 6.81 -16.93
C ASN A 210 -14.43 8.09 -17.71
N ALA A 211 -14.38 7.99 -19.01
CA ALA A 211 -14.62 9.08 -19.95
C ALA A 211 -15.79 8.73 -20.88
N PRO A 212 -16.69 9.70 -21.18
CA PRO A 212 -17.81 9.44 -22.08
C PRO A 212 -17.33 9.24 -23.53
N MET A 213 -17.79 8.20 -24.17
CA MET A 213 -17.55 7.94 -25.59
C MET A 213 -18.88 8.00 -26.37
N PRO A 214 -19.06 8.91 -27.34
CA PRO A 214 -18.25 10.09 -27.63
C PRO A 214 -18.41 11.19 -26.59
N PRO A 215 -17.59 12.26 -26.52
CA PRO A 215 -16.63 12.69 -27.53
C PRO A 215 -15.22 12.11 -27.35
N MET A 216 -14.94 11.41 -26.26
CA MET A 216 -13.63 10.81 -26.04
C MET A 216 -13.42 9.56 -26.91
N VAL A 217 -12.16 9.25 -27.24
CA VAL A 217 -11.79 8.12 -28.10
C VAL A 217 -11.64 6.84 -27.29
N HIS A 218 -11.31 6.96 -26.00
CA HIS A 218 -11.15 5.87 -25.07
C HIS A 218 -12.08 6.06 -23.87
N ASP A 219 -12.39 4.97 -23.19
CA ASP A 219 -13.28 4.90 -22.05
C ASP A 219 -12.69 5.46 -20.75
N THR A 220 -11.38 5.77 -20.74
CA THR A 220 -10.70 6.32 -19.56
C THR A 220 -9.86 7.54 -19.89
N VAL A 221 -9.63 8.40 -18.91
CA VAL A 221 -8.74 9.57 -18.99
C VAL A 221 -8.09 9.83 -17.63
N MET A 222 -6.79 10.13 -17.62
CA MET A 222 -6.07 10.56 -16.42
C MET A 222 -6.44 11.99 -16.03
N LYS A 223 -6.81 12.22 -14.78
CA LYS A 223 -7.17 13.55 -14.24
C LYS A 223 -6.58 13.73 -12.84
N ASN A 224 -6.40 14.99 -12.46
CA ASN A 224 -6.25 15.35 -11.07
C ASN A 224 -7.65 15.47 -10.45
N ILE A 225 -8.07 14.46 -9.71
CA ILE A 225 -9.43 14.37 -9.21
C ILE A 225 -9.44 13.93 -7.75
N GLY A 226 -9.92 14.80 -6.90
CA GLY A 226 -10.15 14.43 -5.52
C GLY A 226 -9.06 14.83 -4.54
N SER A 227 -9.38 14.57 -3.29
CA SER A 227 -8.48 14.72 -2.15
C SER A 227 -8.71 13.60 -1.15
N LEU A 228 -7.63 13.22 -0.48
CA LEU A 228 -7.60 12.15 0.52
C LEU A 228 -7.02 12.70 1.82
N GLU A 229 -7.63 12.35 2.92
CA GLU A 229 -7.15 12.65 4.26
C GLU A 229 -6.72 11.37 4.97
N ASN A 230 -5.55 11.42 5.61
CA ASN A 230 -5.03 10.32 6.38
C ASN A 230 -4.60 10.84 7.75
N LYS A 231 -5.10 10.21 8.83
CA LYS A 231 -4.79 10.53 10.22
C LYS A 231 -4.34 9.28 10.92
N GLY A 232 -3.31 9.41 11.73
CA GLY A 232 -2.83 8.27 12.49
C GLY A 232 -1.90 8.67 13.62
N TRP A 233 -1.56 7.65 14.39
CA TRP A 233 -0.54 7.74 15.43
C TRP A 233 0.32 6.49 15.43
N GLU A 234 1.55 6.65 15.86
CA GLU A 234 2.53 5.59 16.04
C GLU A 234 3.15 5.68 17.43
N PHE A 235 3.26 4.58 18.09
CA PHE A 235 3.83 4.47 19.44
C PHE A 235 4.86 3.37 19.47
N GLU A 236 6.04 3.67 19.99
CA GLU A 236 7.08 2.69 20.29
C GLU A 236 7.47 2.81 21.76
N LEU A 237 7.52 1.68 22.46
CA LEU A 237 8.02 1.58 23.82
C LEU A 237 8.96 0.39 23.90
N GLY A 238 10.21 0.67 24.24
CA GLY A 238 11.23 -0.36 24.40
C GLY A 238 11.94 -0.24 25.74
N GLY A 239 12.46 -1.36 26.24
CA GLY A 239 13.23 -1.31 27.47
C GLY A 239 14.09 -2.55 27.74
N ASP A 240 15.17 -2.32 28.49
CA ASP A 240 15.96 -3.37 29.09
C ASP A 240 15.29 -3.82 30.40
N ILE A 241 14.40 -4.81 30.30
CA ILE A 241 13.63 -5.33 31.45
C ILE A 241 14.59 -5.91 32.50
N VAL A 242 15.57 -6.68 32.04
CA VAL A 242 16.64 -7.21 32.87
C VAL A 242 17.98 -6.86 32.24
N ARG A 243 18.87 -6.27 33.03
CA ARG A 243 20.23 -5.94 32.62
C ARG A 243 21.21 -6.36 33.70
N SER A 244 21.88 -7.50 33.50
CA SER A 244 22.90 -8.03 34.39
C SER A 244 24.17 -8.39 33.61
N LYS A 245 25.25 -8.74 34.29
CA LYS A 245 26.55 -9.08 33.68
C LYS A 245 26.44 -10.18 32.62
N ASN A 246 25.64 -11.20 32.86
CA ASN A 246 25.56 -12.39 32.02
C ASN A 246 24.22 -12.55 31.31
N PHE A 247 23.19 -11.75 31.66
CA PHE A 247 21.86 -11.89 31.11
C PHE A 247 21.27 -10.52 30.84
N ARG A 248 20.77 -10.35 29.62
CA ARG A 248 20.01 -9.16 29.20
C ARG A 248 18.71 -9.60 28.53
N TYR A 249 17.61 -9.02 28.98
CA TYR A 249 16.32 -9.15 28.33
C TYR A 249 15.83 -7.76 27.93
N THR A 250 15.66 -7.59 26.63
CA THR A 250 15.13 -6.36 26.00
C THR A 250 13.80 -6.67 25.36
N SER A 251 12.80 -5.82 25.57
CA SER A 251 11.51 -5.91 24.90
C SER A 251 11.16 -4.59 24.25
N SER A 252 10.57 -4.62 23.04
CA SER A 252 10.12 -3.43 22.31
C SER A 252 8.77 -3.69 21.68
N LEU A 253 7.78 -2.89 22.06
CA LEU A 253 6.41 -2.90 21.56
C LEU A 253 6.21 -1.70 20.63
N ARG A 254 5.65 -1.92 19.45
CA ARG A 254 5.22 -0.89 18.50
C ARG A 254 3.75 -1.05 18.20
N LEU A 255 3.04 0.05 18.24
CA LEU A 255 1.63 0.14 17.91
C LEU A 255 1.44 1.23 16.88
N SER A 256 0.59 1.00 15.91
CA SER A 256 0.18 2.04 14.97
C SER A 256 -1.30 1.96 14.65
N HIS A 257 -1.88 3.11 14.41
CA HIS A 257 -3.24 3.29 13.92
C HIS A 257 -3.24 4.25 12.74
N ASN A 258 -3.98 3.90 11.71
CA ASN A 258 -4.11 4.72 10.52
C ASN A 258 -5.54 4.69 10.01
N LYS A 259 -6.08 5.87 9.67
CA LYS A 259 -7.40 6.03 9.08
C LYS A 259 -7.32 6.92 7.86
N SER A 260 -7.77 6.39 6.72
CA SER A 260 -7.76 7.08 5.43
C SER A 260 -9.18 7.31 4.96
N LYS A 261 -9.47 8.54 4.50
CA LYS A 261 -10.79 8.96 4.06
C LYS A 261 -10.71 9.78 2.78
N ILE A 262 -11.56 9.46 1.81
CA ILE A 262 -11.75 10.29 0.62
C ILE A 262 -12.54 11.52 1.05
N LYS A 263 -11.95 12.70 0.91
CA LYS A 263 -12.62 13.98 1.25
C LYS A 263 -13.41 14.54 0.07
N ARG A 264 -12.86 14.39 -1.12
CA ARG A 264 -13.51 14.79 -2.36
C ARG A 264 -13.08 13.88 -3.49
N LEU A 265 -14.03 13.49 -4.32
CA LEU A 265 -13.81 12.73 -5.54
C LEU A 265 -14.74 13.28 -6.61
N GLY A 266 -14.20 14.03 -7.59
CA GLY A 266 -14.99 14.65 -8.63
C GLY A 266 -16.00 15.69 -8.15
N ASP A 267 -17.09 15.80 -8.92
CA ASP A 267 -18.25 16.63 -8.60
C ASP A 267 -19.18 15.94 -7.61
N ASP A 268 -20.14 16.66 -7.05
CA ASP A 268 -21.11 16.09 -6.12
C ASP A 268 -21.91 14.94 -6.76
N GLY A 269 -21.98 13.83 -6.02
CA GLY A 269 -22.64 12.61 -6.49
C GLY A 269 -21.76 11.71 -7.38
N TYR A 270 -20.52 12.12 -7.68
CA TYR A 270 -19.59 11.27 -8.42
C TYR A 270 -19.08 10.12 -7.55
N PHE A 271 -19.02 8.93 -8.13
CA PHE A 271 -18.45 7.74 -7.50
C PHE A 271 -17.68 6.88 -8.51
N LEU A 272 -16.80 6.05 -7.99
CA LEU A 272 -16.06 5.05 -8.76
C LEU A 272 -16.30 3.67 -8.14
N ASP A 273 -16.90 2.78 -8.91
CA ASP A 273 -17.08 1.39 -8.52
C ASP A 273 -15.85 0.58 -8.94
N GLN A 274 -15.29 -0.17 -8.00
CA GLN A 274 -14.03 -0.90 -8.13
C GLN A 274 -14.19 -2.37 -7.70
N VAL A 275 -13.17 -3.18 -8.02
CA VAL A 275 -13.11 -4.60 -7.65
C VAL A 275 -14.32 -5.35 -8.20
N THR A 276 -14.32 -5.53 -9.53
CA THR A 276 -15.37 -6.30 -10.22
C THR A 276 -15.13 -7.79 -10.06
N PHE A 277 -16.14 -8.49 -9.59
CA PHE A 277 -16.16 -9.95 -9.53
C PHE A 277 -16.97 -10.52 -10.69
N PRO A 278 -16.39 -11.51 -11.42
CA PRO A 278 -17.06 -12.08 -12.59
C PRO A 278 -18.23 -12.99 -12.23
N SER A 279 -19.11 -13.24 -13.21
CA SER A 279 -20.08 -14.35 -13.20
C SER A 279 -19.38 -15.71 -13.10
N PRO A 280 -20.08 -16.82 -12.73
CA PRO A 280 -21.54 -16.97 -12.65
C PRO A 280 -22.15 -16.46 -11.35
N GLY A 281 -23.47 -16.46 -11.29
CA GLY A 281 -24.27 -15.84 -10.25
C GLY A 281 -24.49 -14.34 -10.54
N ASN A 282 -24.69 -13.55 -9.51
CA ASN A 282 -24.80 -12.09 -9.61
C ASN A 282 -23.73 -11.36 -8.78
N PRO A 283 -22.43 -11.60 -8.99
CA PRO A 283 -21.38 -10.79 -8.39
C PRO A 283 -21.49 -9.33 -8.87
N GLY A 284 -20.44 -8.61 -8.98
CA GLY A 284 -20.44 -7.21 -9.40
C GLY A 284 -19.29 -6.48 -8.73
N THR A 285 -19.43 -5.18 -8.51
CA THR A 285 -18.39 -4.36 -7.86
C THR A 285 -18.55 -4.35 -6.35
N ALA A 286 -17.45 -4.58 -5.63
CA ALA A 286 -17.43 -4.73 -4.17
C ALA A 286 -16.91 -3.51 -3.42
N VAL A 287 -16.39 -2.50 -4.12
CA VAL A 287 -15.88 -1.25 -3.52
C VAL A 287 -16.50 -0.07 -4.26
N ARG A 288 -16.90 0.94 -3.50
CA ARG A 288 -17.32 2.23 -4.04
C ARG A 288 -16.50 3.34 -3.39
N LEU A 289 -15.80 4.09 -4.21
CA LEU A 289 -15.09 5.29 -3.83
C LEU A 289 -15.99 6.49 -4.09
N GLN A 290 -16.28 7.28 -3.07
CA GLN A 290 -17.08 8.50 -3.17
C GLN A 290 -16.71 9.47 -2.06
N ASN A 291 -17.28 10.67 -2.09
CA ASN A 291 -17.06 11.68 -1.06
C ASN A 291 -17.38 11.15 0.33
N ASP A 292 -16.51 11.47 1.27
CA ASP A 292 -16.63 11.16 2.69
C ASP A 292 -16.63 9.68 3.08
N VAL A 293 -16.22 8.77 2.18
CA VAL A 293 -16.07 7.33 2.46
C VAL A 293 -14.66 7.02 2.97
N GLU A 294 -14.57 6.12 3.94
CA GLU A 294 -13.31 5.57 4.42
C GLU A 294 -12.77 4.54 3.42
N ILE A 295 -11.46 4.59 3.16
CA ILE A 295 -10.79 3.54 2.39
C ILE A 295 -10.78 2.26 3.20
N GLY A 296 -11.09 1.15 2.55
CA GLY A 296 -11.18 -0.16 3.17
C GLY A 296 -12.61 -0.64 3.42
N GLN A 297 -13.61 0.22 3.28
CA GLN A 297 -14.99 -0.22 3.38
C GLN A 297 -15.43 -0.99 2.13
N PHE A 298 -16.14 -2.10 2.36
CA PHE A 298 -16.77 -2.88 1.29
C PHE A 298 -18.16 -2.30 0.96
N PHE A 299 -18.53 -2.30 -0.32
CA PHE A 299 -19.84 -1.84 -0.80
C PHE A 299 -20.61 -3.02 -1.42
N VAL A 300 -21.33 -3.72 -0.57
CA VAL A 300 -21.97 -5.00 -0.90
C VAL A 300 -23.39 -5.08 -0.32
N TYR A 301 -24.14 -6.12 -0.66
CA TYR A 301 -25.44 -6.37 -0.05
C TYR A 301 -25.26 -6.81 1.40
N LYS A 302 -26.11 -6.27 2.27
CA LYS A 302 -26.12 -6.64 3.67
C LYS A 302 -27.00 -7.87 3.88
N TYR A 303 -26.40 -8.96 4.35
CA TYR A 303 -27.04 -10.23 4.62
C TYR A 303 -28.02 -10.12 5.80
N ALA A 304 -29.28 -10.60 5.60
CA ALA A 304 -30.32 -10.61 6.62
C ALA A 304 -30.72 -12.03 7.06
N GLY A 305 -30.18 -13.07 6.44
CA GLY A 305 -30.50 -14.45 6.72
C GLY A 305 -30.81 -15.25 5.46
N LEU A 306 -31.31 -16.45 5.65
CA LEU A 306 -31.89 -17.30 4.59
C LEU A 306 -33.37 -17.50 4.87
N ASP A 307 -34.19 -17.65 3.81
CA ASP A 307 -35.56 -18.07 3.93
C ASP A 307 -35.67 -19.58 4.23
N GLU A 308 -36.92 -20.10 4.29
CA GLU A 308 -37.20 -21.53 4.56
C GLU A 308 -36.65 -22.46 3.47
N ASP A 309 -36.52 -21.97 2.25
CA ASP A 309 -35.95 -22.70 1.10
C ASP A 309 -34.42 -22.58 0.99
N GLY A 310 -33.77 -21.84 1.87
CA GLY A 310 -32.32 -21.61 1.88
C GLY A 310 -31.86 -20.56 0.87
N LYS A 311 -32.73 -19.63 0.47
CA LYS A 311 -32.41 -18.51 -0.42
C LYS A 311 -32.01 -17.27 0.36
N TRP A 312 -31.24 -16.40 -0.27
CA TRP A 312 -30.70 -15.20 0.34
C TRP A 312 -31.77 -14.16 0.66
N MET A 313 -31.76 -13.66 1.89
CA MET A 313 -32.48 -12.47 2.34
C MET A 313 -31.46 -11.36 2.58
N ILE A 314 -31.77 -10.15 2.11
CA ILE A 314 -30.90 -8.97 2.22
C ILE A 314 -31.65 -7.79 2.83
N TYR A 315 -30.93 -6.82 3.36
CA TYR A 315 -31.48 -5.52 3.69
C TYR A 315 -31.51 -4.63 2.44
N ASP A 316 -32.64 -4.02 2.16
CA ASP A 316 -32.77 -3.01 1.11
C ASP A 316 -32.22 -1.65 1.56
N LYS A 317 -32.33 -0.61 0.72
CA LYS A 317 -31.90 0.77 1.02
C LYS A 317 -32.61 1.40 2.22
N ASN A 318 -33.78 0.91 2.62
CA ASN A 318 -34.57 1.38 3.76
C ASN A 318 -34.28 0.56 5.02
N ASN A 319 -33.35 -0.39 4.99
CA ASN A 319 -33.09 -1.41 6.01
C ASN A 319 -34.29 -2.35 6.27
N GLU A 320 -35.12 -2.61 5.27
CA GLU A 320 -36.16 -3.64 5.31
C GLU A 320 -35.60 -4.96 4.79
N ILE A 321 -36.03 -6.07 5.39
CA ILE A 321 -35.58 -7.40 4.97
C ILE A 321 -36.43 -7.84 3.75
N VAL A 322 -35.74 -8.07 2.64
CA VAL A 322 -36.34 -8.49 1.39
C VAL A 322 -35.61 -9.71 0.82
N PRO A 323 -36.29 -10.60 0.06
CA PRO A 323 -35.61 -11.66 -0.67
C PRO A 323 -34.65 -11.03 -1.71
N ALA A 324 -33.46 -11.61 -1.89
CA ALA A 324 -32.55 -11.18 -2.92
C ALA A 324 -33.16 -11.24 -4.33
N VAL A 325 -33.93 -12.30 -4.58
CA VAL A 325 -34.73 -12.46 -5.78
C VAL A 325 -36.15 -12.88 -5.38
N ASP A 326 -37.16 -12.15 -5.86
CA ASP A 326 -38.57 -12.41 -5.63
C ASP A 326 -39.26 -12.74 -6.97
N GLY A 327 -39.43 -14.03 -7.28
CA GLY A 327 -39.89 -14.48 -8.56
C GLY A 327 -39.01 -14.00 -9.71
N THR A 328 -39.53 -13.10 -10.53
CA THR A 328 -38.78 -12.48 -11.64
C THR A 328 -38.13 -11.15 -11.26
N LYS A 329 -38.44 -10.61 -10.07
CA LYS A 329 -37.90 -9.33 -9.60
C LYS A 329 -36.63 -9.55 -8.82
N SER A 330 -35.57 -8.91 -9.24
CA SER A 330 -34.29 -8.88 -8.50
C SER A 330 -34.21 -7.64 -7.63
N ASN A 331 -33.96 -7.84 -6.34
CA ASN A 331 -33.60 -6.79 -5.39
C ASN A 331 -32.06 -6.56 -5.31
N LEU A 332 -31.28 -7.30 -6.12
CA LEU A 332 -29.83 -7.15 -6.25
C LEU A 332 -29.50 -5.95 -7.16
N VAL A 333 -29.89 -4.75 -6.72
CA VAL A 333 -29.65 -3.48 -7.39
C VAL A 333 -28.64 -2.64 -6.59
N ALA A 334 -27.91 -1.78 -7.26
CA ALA A 334 -26.84 -1.00 -6.62
C ALA A 334 -27.32 -0.14 -5.44
N GLU A 335 -28.59 0.29 -5.46
CA GLU A 335 -29.21 1.09 -4.40
C GLU A 335 -29.39 0.34 -3.06
N ASN A 336 -29.43 -1.00 -3.11
CA ASN A 336 -29.58 -1.86 -1.94
C ASN A 336 -28.23 -2.34 -1.37
N LYS A 337 -27.11 -1.84 -1.92
CA LYS A 337 -25.78 -2.09 -1.34
C LYS A 337 -25.51 -1.12 -0.18
N HIS A 338 -24.77 -1.61 0.79
CA HIS A 338 -24.38 -0.86 1.99
C HIS A 338 -22.86 -0.84 2.13
N PHE A 339 -22.34 0.19 2.78
CA PHE A 339 -20.97 0.20 3.26
C PHE A 339 -20.88 -0.64 4.53
N VAL A 340 -20.08 -1.68 4.49
CA VAL A 340 -19.91 -2.65 5.59
C VAL A 340 -18.44 -2.96 5.82
N GLY A 341 -18.11 -3.31 7.06
CA GLY A 341 -16.76 -3.71 7.43
C GLY A 341 -15.67 -2.67 7.18
N ASN A 342 -14.45 -3.01 7.46
CA ASN A 342 -13.28 -2.23 7.08
C ASN A 342 -12.03 -3.13 7.00
N ALA A 343 -11.39 -3.12 5.84
CA ALA A 343 -10.18 -3.90 5.57
C ALA A 343 -8.90 -3.33 6.17
N ILE A 344 -8.93 -2.09 6.68
CA ILE A 344 -7.77 -1.47 7.30
C ILE A 344 -7.76 -1.79 8.80
N PRO A 345 -6.70 -2.47 9.32
CA PRO A 345 -6.62 -2.77 10.75
C PRO A 345 -6.68 -1.50 11.59
N LYS A 346 -7.53 -1.51 12.63
CA LYS A 346 -7.56 -0.38 13.58
C LYS A 346 -6.28 -0.27 14.37
N VAL A 347 -5.64 -1.41 14.67
CA VAL A 347 -4.34 -1.42 15.35
C VAL A 347 -3.45 -2.45 14.68
N ILE A 348 -2.26 -2.01 14.30
CA ILE A 348 -1.15 -2.88 13.89
C ILE A 348 -0.16 -2.90 15.04
N LEU A 349 0.17 -4.11 15.51
CA LEU A 349 1.08 -4.34 16.61
C LEU A 349 2.28 -5.15 16.13
N SER A 350 3.47 -4.77 16.59
CA SER A 350 4.65 -5.62 16.56
C SER A 350 5.36 -5.61 17.90
N TRP A 351 5.81 -6.77 18.34
CA TRP A 351 6.41 -6.96 19.66
C TRP A 351 7.65 -7.84 19.56
N ASP A 352 8.79 -7.23 19.85
CA ASP A 352 10.11 -7.85 19.82
C ASP A 352 10.55 -8.24 21.23
N HIS A 353 11.05 -9.46 21.38
CA HIS A 353 11.72 -9.93 22.59
C HIS A 353 13.11 -10.41 22.25
N THR A 354 14.12 -9.91 22.93
CA THR A 354 15.52 -10.33 22.77
C THR A 354 16.10 -10.72 24.09
N PHE A 355 16.55 -11.96 24.17
CA PHE A 355 17.24 -12.52 25.34
C PHE A 355 18.68 -12.81 24.97
N ARG A 356 19.61 -12.35 25.79
CA ARG A 356 21.04 -12.67 25.67
C ARG A 356 21.55 -13.27 26.98
N TYR A 357 22.09 -14.46 26.90
CA TYR A 357 22.69 -15.14 28.04
C TYR A 357 24.08 -15.64 27.65
N LYS A 358 25.13 -14.98 28.15
CA LYS A 358 26.52 -15.25 27.76
C LYS A 358 26.65 -15.25 26.22
N ASN A 359 26.92 -16.43 25.64
CA ASN A 359 27.13 -16.61 24.20
C ASN A 359 25.82 -16.95 23.43
N TRP A 360 24.71 -17.13 24.13
CA TRP A 360 23.41 -17.40 23.54
C TRP A 360 22.65 -16.10 23.26
N ASP A 361 22.01 -16.05 22.12
CA ASP A 361 21.01 -15.04 21.80
C ASP A 361 19.72 -15.72 21.30
N LEU A 362 18.60 -15.30 21.84
CA LEU A 362 17.26 -15.70 21.42
C LEU A 362 16.46 -14.46 21.13
N SER A 363 15.82 -14.40 19.94
CA SER A 363 14.82 -13.38 19.67
C SER A 363 13.50 -14.01 19.22
N VAL A 364 12.40 -13.41 19.68
CA VAL A 364 11.03 -13.78 19.31
C VAL A 364 10.33 -12.53 18.80
N PHE A 365 9.80 -12.61 17.61
CA PHE A 365 9.06 -11.52 16.96
C PHE A 365 7.60 -11.90 16.77
N LEU A 366 6.72 -11.09 17.33
CA LEU A 366 5.27 -11.24 17.29
C LEU A 366 4.69 -10.10 16.47
N ARG A 367 3.69 -10.40 15.64
CA ARG A 367 2.88 -9.40 14.91
C ARG A 367 1.41 -9.66 15.11
N SER A 368 0.63 -8.59 15.02
CA SER A 368 -0.82 -8.69 15.08
C SER A 368 -1.45 -7.56 14.31
N TRP A 369 -2.51 -7.86 13.57
CA TRP A 369 -3.45 -6.90 13.02
C TRP A 369 -4.78 -7.12 13.71
N LEU A 370 -5.39 -6.07 14.23
CA LEU A 370 -6.58 -6.16 15.08
C LEU A 370 -7.70 -5.30 14.52
N ASP A 371 -8.91 -5.84 14.62
CA ASP A 371 -10.17 -5.18 14.28
C ASP A 371 -10.18 -4.71 12.82
N TYR A 372 -10.18 -5.68 11.90
CA TYR A 372 -10.31 -5.49 10.47
C TYR A 372 -10.95 -6.71 9.81
N ASP A 373 -11.50 -6.51 8.64
CA ASP A 373 -12.28 -7.49 7.92
C ASP A 373 -11.62 -7.85 6.59
N VAL A 374 -11.82 -9.09 6.15
CA VAL A 374 -11.40 -9.59 4.84
C VAL A 374 -12.59 -10.16 4.11
N PHE A 375 -12.77 -9.75 2.84
CA PHE A 375 -13.72 -10.36 1.93
C PHE A 375 -13.06 -11.59 1.28
N SER A 376 -13.58 -12.78 1.59
CA SER A 376 -13.07 -14.02 1.00
C SER A 376 -13.82 -14.34 -0.29
N GLN A 377 -13.22 -13.97 -1.42
CA GLN A 377 -13.67 -14.39 -2.74
C GLN A 377 -13.61 -15.91 -2.90
N VAL A 378 -12.62 -16.54 -2.26
CA VAL A 378 -12.45 -18.00 -2.29
C VAL A 378 -13.64 -18.70 -1.67
N ASN A 379 -14.12 -18.25 -0.50
CA ASN A 379 -15.33 -18.80 0.11
C ASN A 379 -16.60 -18.52 -0.71
N MET A 380 -16.69 -17.35 -1.34
CA MET A 380 -17.83 -17.01 -2.18
C MET A 380 -17.93 -17.91 -3.40
N TYR A 381 -16.82 -18.21 -4.09
CA TYR A 381 -16.83 -19.00 -5.33
C TYR A 381 -16.77 -20.51 -5.11
N TYR A 382 -16.12 -20.98 -4.06
CA TYR A 382 -15.93 -22.42 -3.81
C TYR A 382 -16.62 -22.91 -2.55
N GLY A 383 -17.30 -22.04 -1.82
CA GLY A 383 -17.98 -22.38 -0.56
C GLY A 383 -19.43 -22.86 -0.70
N LEU A 384 -19.98 -22.98 -1.89
CA LEU A 384 -21.36 -23.41 -2.14
C LEU A 384 -21.40 -24.76 -2.88
N ALA A 385 -22.27 -25.67 -2.45
CA ALA A 385 -22.35 -27.01 -3.02
C ALA A 385 -23.12 -27.07 -4.36
N ASN A 386 -24.05 -26.15 -4.56
CA ASN A 386 -24.94 -26.12 -5.73
C ASN A 386 -24.37 -25.35 -6.93
N ASP A 387 -23.29 -24.62 -6.75
CA ASP A 387 -22.62 -23.84 -7.82
C ASP A 387 -21.46 -24.63 -8.47
N SER A 388 -21.42 -25.94 -8.32
CA SER A 388 -20.18 -26.70 -8.55
C SER A 388 -20.16 -27.46 -9.88
N GLN A 389 -19.60 -26.83 -10.89
CA GLN A 389 -18.89 -27.56 -11.93
C GLN A 389 -17.41 -27.83 -11.52
N LEU A 390 -17.00 -27.41 -10.32
CA LEU A 390 -15.65 -27.44 -9.77
C LEU A 390 -15.63 -28.11 -8.40
N ASN A 391 -14.44 -28.47 -7.93
CA ASN A 391 -14.26 -28.91 -6.54
C ASN A 391 -14.63 -27.77 -5.59
N VAL A 392 -15.38 -28.10 -4.53
CA VAL A 392 -15.82 -27.13 -3.52
C VAL A 392 -15.06 -27.29 -2.21
N LEU A 393 -15.05 -26.24 -1.41
CA LEU A 393 -14.47 -26.25 -0.08
C LEU A 393 -15.31 -27.11 0.88
N LYS A 394 -14.70 -27.60 1.94
CA LYS A 394 -15.41 -28.30 3.01
C LYS A 394 -16.51 -27.45 3.65
N SER A 395 -16.36 -26.12 3.64
CA SER A 395 -17.36 -25.16 4.11
C SER A 395 -18.71 -25.30 3.42
N ALA A 396 -18.74 -25.72 2.15
CA ALA A 396 -19.97 -25.96 1.39
C ALA A 396 -20.89 -27.01 2.06
N TYR A 397 -20.29 -27.99 2.73
CA TYR A 397 -21.01 -29.08 3.42
C TYR A 397 -21.11 -28.91 4.92
N THR A 398 -20.48 -27.87 5.48
CA THR A 398 -20.50 -27.58 6.92
C THR A 398 -21.20 -26.25 7.22
N ARG A 399 -20.47 -25.14 7.20
CA ARG A 399 -20.97 -23.78 7.51
C ARG A 399 -22.10 -23.37 6.54
N ASN A 400 -21.93 -23.65 5.25
CA ASN A 400 -22.80 -23.14 4.19
C ASN A 400 -23.85 -24.16 3.70
N ARG A 401 -23.99 -25.32 4.38
CA ARG A 401 -24.87 -26.43 3.95
C ARG A 401 -26.36 -26.06 3.75
N ASN A 402 -26.81 -24.99 4.41
CA ASN A 402 -28.19 -24.54 4.36
C ASN A 402 -28.42 -23.57 3.18
N ILE A 403 -27.38 -23.10 2.51
CA ILE A 403 -27.53 -22.20 1.35
C ILE A 403 -27.84 -23.05 0.13
N LYS A 404 -29.04 -22.80 -0.47
CA LYS A 404 -29.57 -23.51 -1.65
C LYS A 404 -29.58 -22.60 -2.88
N ASP A 405 -29.12 -21.37 -2.76
CA ASP A 405 -29.17 -20.35 -3.80
C ASP A 405 -27.82 -20.16 -4.45
N GLU A 406 -27.78 -19.44 -5.57
CA GLU A 406 -26.56 -19.02 -6.23
C GLU A 406 -25.81 -17.97 -5.36
N LYS A 407 -24.49 -17.82 -5.59
CA LYS A 407 -23.71 -16.82 -4.87
C LYS A 407 -24.17 -15.39 -5.18
N ILE A 408 -24.22 -14.56 -4.14
CA ILE A 408 -24.43 -13.12 -4.25
C ILE A 408 -23.29 -12.37 -3.57
N LEU A 409 -23.07 -11.12 -3.98
CA LEU A 409 -22.03 -10.26 -3.43
C LEU A 409 -22.51 -9.61 -2.14
N CYS A 410 -22.44 -10.33 -1.01
CA CYS A 410 -22.92 -9.86 0.29
C CYS A 410 -21.86 -9.99 1.39
N ASP A 411 -22.13 -9.35 2.52
CA ASP A 411 -21.23 -9.33 3.68
C ASP A 411 -21.15 -10.67 4.43
N TYR A 412 -21.94 -11.69 4.05
CA TYR A 412 -21.76 -13.06 4.52
C TYR A 412 -20.36 -13.62 4.24
N TRP A 413 -19.70 -13.10 3.21
CA TRP A 413 -18.34 -13.50 2.81
C TRP A 413 -17.23 -12.65 3.43
N ILE A 414 -17.61 -11.74 4.32
CA ILE A 414 -16.69 -10.89 5.08
C ILE A 414 -16.55 -11.49 6.48
N ASP A 415 -15.33 -11.84 6.84
CA ASP A 415 -15.00 -12.37 8.16
C ASP A 415 -14.01 -11.42 8.85
N ASP A 416 -14.07 -11.31 10.20
CA ASP A 416 -13.01 -10.70 11.00
C ASP A 416 -11.72 -11.48 10.77
N ALA A 417 -10.69 -10.76 10.36
CA ALA A 417 -9.39 -11.33 10.05
C ALA A 417 -8.32 -10.99 11.09
N SER A 418 -8.72 -10.51 12.26
CA SER A 418 -7.81 -10.25 13.36
C SER A 418 -6.95 -11.47 13.67
N PHE A 419 -5.64 -11.28 13.86
CA PHE A 419 -4.72 -12.36 14.14
C PHE A 419 -3.61 -11.95 15.09
N LEU A 420 -3.03 -12.94 15.76
CA LEU A 420 -1.73 -12.89 16.42
C LEU A 420 -0.80 -13.90 15.76
N LYS A 421 0.37 -13.47 15.34
CA LYS A 421 1.35 -14.30 14.64
C LYS A 421 2.67 -14.33 15.40
N ILE A 422 3.20 -15.52 15.62
CA ILE A 422 4.61 -15.72 15.94
C ILE A 422 5.35 -15.74 14.62
N ASP A 423 5.90 -14.60 14.23
CA ASP A 423 6.45 -14.39 12.88
C ASP A 423 7.85 -14.97 12.74
N ALA A 424 8.69 -14.79 13.77
CA ALA A 424 10.04 -15.35 13.76
C ALA A 424 10.55 -15.71 15.16
N ILE A 425 11.30 -16.80 15.22
CA ILE A 425 12.12 -17.19 16.37
C ILE A 425 13.55 -17.40 15.85
N ASN A 426 14.52 -16.68 16.43
CA ASN A 426 15.92 -16.83 16.12
C ASN A 426 16.68 -17.26 17.36
N LEU A 427 17.40 -18.35 17.27
CA LEU A 427 18.29 -18.85 18.32
C LEU A 427 19.71 -18.88 17.77
N GLY A 428 20.63 -18.22 18.44
CA GLY A 428 22.04 -18.15 18.06
C GLY A 428 22.96 -18.55 19.19
N TYR A 429 24.09 -19.13 18.84
CA TYR A 429 25.21 -19.38 19.73
C TYR A 429 26.51 -18.91 19.10
N THR A 430 27.23 -18.04 19.81
CA THR A 430 28.51 -17.46 19.35
C THR A 430 29.69 -18.13 20.05
N LEU A 431 30.55 -18.78 19.26
CA LEU A 431 31.81 -19.37 19.68
C LEU A 431 32.91 -18.33 19.55
N ASP A 432 33.62 -18.05 20.63
CA ASP A 432 34.86 -17.25 20.60
C ASP A 432 36.03 -18.17 20.20
N LEU A 433 36.54 -17.98 18.99
CA LEU A 433 37.59 -18.82 18.40
C LEU A 433 38.96 -18.16 18.45
N LYS A 434 39.13 -16.96 19.01
CA LYS A 434 40.41 -16.24 19.11
C LYS A 434 41.52 -17.06 19.78
N ARG A 435 41.15 -17.99 20.67
CA ARG A 435 42.12 -18.87 21.37
C ARG A 435 42.51 -20.11 20.53
N TRP A 436 41.78 -20.43 19.49
CA TRP A 436 41.91 -21.67 18.72
C TRP A 436 42.54 -21.42 17.35
N THR A 437 42.31 -20.24 16.80
CA THR A 437 42.86 -19.85 15.49
C THR A 437 43.05 -18.34 15.42
N ARG A 438 44.14 -17.93 14.76
CA ARG A 438 44.45 -16.50 14.52
C ARG A 438 43.68 -15.92 13.34
N TYR A 439 43.01 -16.77 12.53
CA TYR A 439 42.33 -16.35 11.31
C TYR A 439 40.85 -16.09 11.53
N ILE A 440 40.20 -16.76 12.48
CA ILE A 440 38.77 -16.64 12.73
C ILE A 440 38.59 -16.14 14.16
N GLN A 441 37.96 -14.98 14.31
CA GLN A 441 37.71 -14.38 15.61
C GLN A 441 36.54 -15.03 16.31
N SER A 442 35.44 -15.27 15.55
CA SER A 442 34.24 -15.90 16.11
C SER A 442 33.46 -16.67 15.03
N ALA A 443 32.72 -17.67 15.47
CA ALA A 443 31.72 -18.36 14.66
C ALA A 443 30.36 -18.32 15.37
N LYS A 444 29.35 -17.82 14.69
CA LYS A 444 27.95 -17.84 15.17
C LYS A 444 27.18 -18.91 14.40
N ILE A 445 26.65 -19.90 15.12
CA ILE A 445 25.69 -20.87 14.59
C ILE A 445 24.30 -20.38 14.97
N TYR A 446 23.37 -20.31 14.02
CA TYR A 446 22.04 -19.84 14.29
C TYR A 446 20.96 -20.67 13.59
N LEU A 447 19.81 -20.80 14.26
CA LEU A 447 18.58 -21.37 13.74
C LEU A 447 17.54 -20.25 13.69
N THR A 448 16.97 -20.01 12.51
CA THR A 448 15.84 -19.11 12.29
C THR A 448 14.62 -19.92 11.88
N ILE A 449 13.53 -19.76 12.60
CA ILE A 449 12.21 -20.32 12.24
C ILE A 449 11.33 -19.14 11.90
N ARG A 450 10.74 -19.13 10.72
CA ARG A 450 9.79 -18.09 10.26
C ARG A 450 8.41 -18.69 10.05
N ASP A 451 7.38 -17.84 10.14
CA ASP A 451 5.98 -18.22 9.99
C ASP A 451 5.62 -19.37 10.94
N VAL A 452 5.95 -19.20 12.22
CA VAL A 452 5.90 -20.26 13.25
C VAL A 452 4.47 -20.69 13.53
N ALA A 453 3.58 -19.73 13.79
CA ALA A 453 2.17 -19.96 14.08
C ALA A 453 1.35 -18.69 13.85
N VAL A 454 0.10 -18.87 13.41
CA VAL A 454 -0.92 -17.81 13.29
C VAL A 454 -2.13 -18.25 14.10
N PHE A 455 -2.61 -17.38 14.99
CA PHE A 455 -3.80 -17.54 15.79
C PHE A 455 -4.85 -16.56 15.27
N THR A 456 -5.94 -17.07 14.70
CA THR A 456 -7.01 -16.27 14.07
C THR A 456 -8.29 -17.08 14.00
N ASP A 457 -9.43 -16.41 14.02
CA ASP A 457 -10.75 -17.01 13.76
C ASP A 457 -11.17 -16.85 12.28
N TYR A 458 -10.31 -16.25 11.45
CA TYR A 458 -10.55 -16.08 10.02
C TYR A 458 -10.70 -17.42 9.30
N ASN A 459 -11.76 -17.57 8.52
CA ASN A 459 -12.10 -18.83 7.84
C ASN A 459 -11.52 -18.95 6.42
N GLY A 460 -10.76 -17.98 5.95
CA GLY A 460 -10.06 -18.02 4.66
C GLY A 460 -8.69 -18.69 4.74
N ILE A 461 -7.92 -18.55 3.67
CA ILE A 461 -6.59 -19.18 3.53
C ILE A 461 -5.55 -18.44 4.36
N ASN A 462 -5.59 -17.10 4.33
CA ASN A 462 -4.61 -16.25 5.01
C ASN A 462 -5.26 -14.93 5.43
N PRO A 463 -5.23 -14.56 6.73
CA PRO A 463 -5.73 -13.27 7.18
C PRO A 463 -4.88 -12.10 6.67
N GLU A 464 -3.59 -12.31 6.37
CA GLU A 464 -2.67 -11.28 5.88
C GLU A 464 -2.88 -11.03 4.38
N VAL A 465 -3.95 -10.33 4.01
CA VAL A 465 -4.19 -9.86 2.65
C VAL A 465 -3.55 -8.51 2.39
N ASP A 466 -3.56 -8.04 1.15
CA ASP A 466 -3.09 -6.68 0.83
C ASP A 466 -4.04 -5.63 1.44
N ILE A 467 -3.47 -4.76 2.27
CA ILE A 467 -4.16 -3.64 2.93
C ILE A 467 -3.77 -2.28 2.34
N ASN A 468 -3.05 -2.26 1.23
CA ASN A 468 -2.58 -1.04 0.59
C ASN A 468 -3.50 -0.58 -0.54
N GLY A 469 -3.33 0.69 -0.94
CA GLY A 469 -4.06 1.28 -2.06
C GLY A 469 -5.50 1.66 -1.72
N LEU A 470 -6.33 1.71 -2.75
CA LEU A 470 -7.73 2.13 -2.65
C LEU A 470 -8.71 0.95 -2.51
N ASN A 471 -8.23 -0.28 -2.74
CA ASN A 471 -9.04 -1.49 -2.77
C ASN A 471 -8.42 -2.60 -1.88
N PRO A 472 -8.21 -2.36 -0.58
CA PRO A 472 -7.62 -3.34 0.32
C PRO A 472 -8.64 -4.43 0.72
N GLY A 473 -8.13 -5.53 1.31
CA GLY A 473 -8.95 -6.46 2.09
C GLY A 473 -9.60 -7.60 1.32
N PHE A 474 -9.06 -7.98 0.16
CA PHE A 474 -9.63 -9.08 -0.62
C PHE A 474 -8.71 -10.29 -0.67
N GLU A 475 -9.25 -11.46 -0.36
CA GLU A 475 -8.66 -12.75 -0.68
C GLU A 475 -9.16 -13.20 -2.05
N TYR A 476 -8.33 -13.01 -3.10
CA TYR A 476 -8.72 -13.26 -4.49
C TYR A 476 -8.53 -14.72 -4.92
N VAL A 477 -9.47 -15.24 -5.73
CA VAL A 477 -9.37 -16.56 -6.35
C VAL A 477 -8.19 -16.69 -7.32
N ASN A 478 -7.87 -15.64 -8.06
CA ASN A 478 -6.88 -15.67 -9.13
C ASN A 478 -5.51 -15.06 -8.75
N ASN A 479 -5.33 -14.68 -7.49
CA ASN A 479 -4.06 -14.16 -7.01
C ASN A 479 -3.25 -15.27 -6.34
N THR A 480 -2.23 -15.76 -7.03
CA THR A 480 -1.36 -16.83 -6.53
C THR A 480 -0.66 -16.48 -5.20
N ALA A 481 -0.42 -15.21 -4.92
CA ALA A 481 0.21 -14.77 -3.68
C ALA A 481 -0.72 -14.91 -2.46
N SER A 482 -2.03 -14.63 -2.62
CA SER A 482 -3.02 -14.77 -1.53
C SER A 482 -3.58 -16.17 -1.39
N MET A 483 -3.44 -17.02 -2.40
CA MET A 483 -3.97 -18.40 -2.38
C MET A 483 -2.99 -19.45 -1.84
N TYR A 484 -1.73 -19.09 -1.61
CA TYR A 484 -0.76 -20.04 -1.09
C TYR A 484 -0.71 -19.99 0.43
N PRO A 485 -1.04 -21.08 1.14
CA PRO A 485 -0.95 -21.10 2.60
C PRO A 485 0.48 -20.79 3.06
N GLN A 486 0.61 -20.01 4.10
CA GLN A 486 1.92 -19.73 4.69
C GLN A 486 2.51 -21.02 5.26
N THR A 487 3.79 -21.24 5.00
CA THR A 487 4.51 -22.44 5.46
C THR A 487 5.62 -22.07 6.43
N THR A 488 5.75 -22.83 7.50
CA THR A 488 6.86 -22.67 8.44
C THR A 488 8.18 -22.99 7.76
N ARG A 489 9.14 -22.06 7.86
CA ARG A 489 10.47 -22.18 7.24
C ARG A 489 11.54 -22.25 8.30
N PHE A 490 12.43 -23.23 8.15
CA PHE A 490 13.61 -23.43 8.99
C PHE A 490 14.87 -23.07 8.24
N THR A 491 15.72 -22.25 8.84
CA THR A 491 17.00 -21.87 8.27
C THR A 491 18.10 -22.09 9.32
N LEU A 492 19.03 -22.98 9.02
CA LEU A 492 20.26 -23.15 9.80
C LEU A 492 21.41 -22.46 9.10
N GLY A 493 22.16 -21.64 9.81
CA GLY A 493 23.28 -20.90 9.23
C GLY A 493 24.48 -20.81 10.15
N VAL A 494 25.63 -20.53 9.53
CA VAL A 494 26.90 -20.27 10.22
C VAL A 494 27.46 -18.94 9.70
N GLN A 495 27.81 -18.05 10.61
CA GLN A 495 28.45 -16.78 10.28
C GLN A 495 29.86 -16.78 10.89
N LEU A 496 30.87 -16.58 10.08
CA LEU A 496 32.26 -16.47 10.50
C LEU A 496 32.71 -15.02 10.46
N THR A 497 33.43 -14.61 11.53
CA THR A 497 34.11 -13.31 11.59
C THR A 497 35.62 -13.55 11.62
N PHE A 498 36.31 -12.97 10.66
CA PHE A 498 37.77 -13.10 10.45
C PHE A 498 38.53 -11.96 11.11
#